data_02bf072ccf3c4438fd01f5175c5b143b
#
_entry.id   02bf072ccf3c4438fd01f5175c5b143b
#
_cell.length_a   1.000
_cell.length_b   1.000
_cell.length_c   1.000
_cell.angle_alpha   90.00
_cell.angle_beta   90.00
_cell.angle_gamma   90.00
#
_symmetry.space_group_name_H-M   'P 1'
#
loop_
_entity.id
_entity.type
_entity.pdbx_description
1 polymer ?
#
loop_
_entity_poly.entity_id
_entity_poly.type
_entity_poly.pdbx_seq_one_letter_code
_entity_poly.pdbx_strand_id
1 'polypeptide(L)'
;MSDAIVVSGMGCISAAGKNVAEFSSSIFQPSLSSCISTTNILKPDENISFLAAQVKDYAANDYFTKKELKLLDRYAQFALISAEQAIKDANLVFDASNQQRSSVVHGTSIGGQETIEHAYAELFEQGKSRTHPFTVPKLLPSSATAHI
;
A
#
# COMPACT_ATOMS: atom_id res chain seq x y z
N MET A 1 -36.18 -7.36 -13.19
CA MET A 1 -35.49 -6.18 -12.70
C MET A 1 -33.99 -6.42 -12.94
N SER A 2 -33.29 -5.52 -13.62
CA SER A 2 -31.87 -5.65 -13.81
C SER A 2 -31.21 -5.36 -12.46
N ASP A 3 -30.37 -6.29 -11.96
CA ASP A 3 -29.59 -6.07 -10.75
C ASP A 3 -28.60 -4.94 -11.02
N ALA A 4 -28.65 -3.91 -10.21
CA ALA A 4 -27.73 -2.78 -10.32
C ALA A 4 -26.35 -3.18 -9.73
N ILE A 5 -25.28 -2.84 -10.44
CA ILE A 5 -23.93 -2.94 -9.92
C ILE A 5 -23.63 -1.63 -9.16
N VAL A 6 -23.23 -1.74 -7.92
CA VAL A 6 -22.99 -0.59 -7.03
C VAL A 6 -21.63 -0.69 -6.33
N VAL A 7 -21.09 0.45 -5.94
CA VAL A 7 -19.96 0.52 -4.99
C VAL A 7 -20.55 0.54 -3.59
N SER A 8 -20.27 -0.48 -2.80
CA SER A 8 -20.82 -0.64 -1.45
C SER A 8 -19.94 -0.08 -0.34
N GLY A 9 -18.64 0.10 -0.59
CA GLY A 9 -17.71 0.68 0.37
C GLY A 9 -16.42 1.12 -0.29
N MET A 10 -15.74 2.06 0.32
CA MET A 10 -14.52 2.68 -0.17
C MET A 10 -13.44 2.75 0.91
N GLY A 11 -12.19 2.59 0.48
CA GLY A 11 -11.02 2.79 1.34
C GLY A 11 -9.85 3.33 0.55
N CYS A 12 -9.04 4.14 1.17
CA CYS A 12 -7.82 4.65 0.55
C CYS A 12 -6.74 5.00 1.56
N ILE A 13 -5.50 4.98 1.10
CA ILE A 13 -4.35 5.57 1.79
C ILE A 13 -3.48 6.24 0.74
N SER A 14 -3.18 7.52 0.94
CA SER A 14 -2.46 8.35 -0.02
C SER A 14 -1.74 9.50 0.67
N ALA A 15 -0.97 10.28 -0.11
CA ALA A 15 -0.38 11.53 0.38
C ALA A 15 -1.42 12.58 0.77
N ALA A 16 -2.65 12.49 0.23
CA ALA A 16 -3.73 13.42 0.51
C ALA A 16 -4.60 13.02 1.71
N GLY A 17 -4.43 11.81 2.22
CA GLY A 17 -5.16 11.32 3.40
C GLY A 17 -5.01 9.82 3.59
N LYS A 18 -5.20 9.37 4.82
CA LYS A 18 -5.09 7.97 5.24
C LYS A 18 -6.44 7.23 5.21
N ASN A 19 -7.51 7.93 4.85
CA ASN A 19 -8.86 7.40 4.66
C ASN A 19 -9.63 8.30 3.69
N VAL A 20 -10.81 7.86 3.27
CA VAL A 20 -11.66 8.56 2.29
C VAL A 20 -12.06 9.96 2.75
N ALA A 21 -12.35 10.15 4.04
CA ALA A 21 -12.76 11.44 4.58
C ALA A 21 -11.62 12.48 4.53
N GLU A 22 -10.42 12.09 4.97
CA GLU A 22 -9.22 12.93 4.88
C GLU A 22 -8.85 13.24 3.43
N PHE A 23 -8.86 12.22 2.57
CA PHE A 23 -8.60 12.35 1.13
C PHE A 23 -9.56 13.36 0.49
N SER A 24 -10.87 13.17 0.68
CA SER A 24 -11.89 14.09 0.15
C SER A 24 -11.72 15.51 0.67
N SER A 25 -11.48 15.67 1.96
CA SER A 25 -11.22 16.98 2.57
C SER A 25 -10.02 17.67 1.93
N SER A 26 -8.93 16.92 1.71
CA SER A 26 -7.68 17.46 1.15
C SER A 26 -7.81 17.89 -0.30
N ILE A 27 -8.50 17.11 -1.16
CA ILE A 27 -8.61 17.42 -2.59
C ILE A 27 -9.59 18.57 -2.89
N PHE A 28 -10.55 18.80 -2.01
CA PHE A 28 -11.49 19.92 -2.18
C PHE A 28 -11.03 21.20 -1.49
N GLN A 29 -9.89 21.20 -0.81
CA GLN A 29 -9.31 22.40 -0.23
C GLN A 29 -8.40 23.15 -1.25
N PRO A 30 -8.35 24.50 -1.18
CA PRO A 30 -7.50 25.30 -2.07
C PRO A 30 -5.99 25.02 -1.94
N SER A 31 -5.56 24.37 -0.85
CA SER A 31 -4.15 24.12 -0.52
C SER A 31 -3.69 22.69 -0.84
N LEU A 32 -4.09 22.14 -1.99
CA LEU A 32 -3.64 20.81 -2.46
C LEU A 32 -2.10 20.66 -2.49
N SER A 33 -1.37 21.76 -2.57
CA SER A 33 0.09 21.83 -2.46
C SER A 33 0.64 21.23 -1.15
N SER A 34 -0.17 21.10 -0.11
CA SER A 34 0.26 20.48 1.17
C SER A 34 0.56 18.99 1.06
N CYS A 35 0.00 18.31 0.05
CA CYS A 35 0.22 16.89 -0.20
C CYS A 35 1.53 16.61 -0.94
N ILE A 36 2.11 17.63 -1.57
CA ILE A 36 3.35 17.56 -2.34
C ILE A 36 4.46 18.23 -1.53
N SER A 37 5.58 17.60 -1.41
CA SER A 37 6.75 18.13 -0.72
C SER A 37 8.02 17.79 -1.46
N THR A 38 9.04 18.60 -1.24
CA THR A 38 10.38 18.30 -1.73
C THR A 38 11.00 17.18 -0.90
N THR A 39 11.61 16.23 -1.54
CA THR A 39 12.31 15.11 -0.91
C THR A 39 13.60 14.79 -1.65
N ASN A 40 14.58 14.26 -0.95
CA ASN A 40 15.84 13.73 -1.49
C ASN A 40 15.94 12.20 -1.31
N ILE A 41 14.83 11.52 -1.04
CA ILE A 41 14.80 10.09 -0.70
C ILE A 41 15.44 9.19 -1.77
N LEU A 42 15.41 9.61 -3.04
CA LEU A 42 16.00 8.85 -4.14
C LEU A 42 17.52 9.01 -4.22
N LYS A 43 18.05 10.13 -3.73
CA LYS A 43 19.49 10.45 -3.76
C LYS A 43 19.87 11.28 -2.53
N PRO A 44 19.93 10.67 -1.35
CA PRO A 44 20.16 11.40 -0.10
C PRO A 44 21.53 12.08 -0.04
N ASP A 45 22.54 11.53 -0.71
CA ASP A 45 23.92 12.03 -0.72
C ASP A 45 24.18 13.08 -1.81
N GLU A 46 23.25 13.25 -2.74
CA GLU A 46 23.30 14.30 -3.77
C GLU A 46 22.35 15.43 -3.36
N ASN A 47 22.78 16.69 -3.48
CA ASN A 47 21.94 17.86 -3.22
C ASN A 47 20.83 18.03 -4.31
N ILE A 48 20.20 16.92 -4.68
CA ILE A 48 19.14 16.85 -5.66
C ILE A 48 17.82 16.62 -4.94
N SER A 49 16.87 17.52 -5.14
CA SER A 49 15.54 17.44 -4.55
C SER A 49 14.51 17.13 -5.62
N PHE A 50 13.56 16.27 -5.27
CA PHE A 50 12.43 15.89 -6.11
C PHE A 50 11.12 16.35 -5.48
N LEU A 51 10.13 16.69 -6.29
CA LEU A 51 8.76 16.84 -5.82
C LEU A 51 8.10 15.47 -5.72
N ALA A 52 7.55 15.14 -4.56
CA ALA A 52 6.87 13.88 -4.34
C ALA A 52 5.64 14.05 -3.45
N ALA A 53 4.63 13.24 -3.75
CA ALA A 53 3.43 13.05 -2.92
C ALA A 53 3.61 11.78 -2.09
N GLN A 54 4.15 11.91 -0.89
CA GLN A 54 4.45 10.79 0.00
C GLN A 54 3.37 10.63 1.06
N VAL A 55 3.04 9.39 1.41
CA VAL A 55 2.21 9.09 2.59
C VAL A 55 3.02 9.45 3.84
N LYS A 56 2.62 10.54 4.49
CA LYS A 56 3.28 11.07 5.70
C LYS A 56 2.74 10.38 6.95
N ASP A 57 3.55 10.39 8.02
CA ASP A 57 3.16 9.89 9.36
C ASP A 57 2.58 8.45 9.31
N TYR A 58 3.15 7.62 8.44
CA TYR A 58 2.83 6.21 8.35
C TYR A 58 3.78 5.38 9.18
N ALA A 59 3.29 4.79 10.26
CA ALA A 59 4.00 3.82 11.06
C ALA A 59 3.37 2.43 10.86
N ALA A 60 4.08 1.55 10.14
CA ALA A 60 3.55 0.23 9.78
C ALA A 60 3.15 -0.62 11.01
N ASN A 61 3.83 -0.43 12.16
CA ASN A 61 3.52 -1.13 13.41
C ASN A 61 2.18 -0.73 14.04
N ASP A 62 1.55 0.38 13.59
CA ASP A 62 0.22 0.78 14.05
C ASP A 62 -0.89 -0.07 13.39
N TYR A 63 -0.57 -0.73 12.27
CA TYR A 63 -1.50 -1.50 11.46
C TYR A 63 -1.18 -3.00 11.46
N PHE A 64 0.09 -3.36 11.55
CA PHE A 64 0.55 -4.74 11.35
C PHE A 64 1.50 -5.20 12.45
N THR A 65 1.43 -6.47 12.77
CA THR A 65 2.39 -7.11 13.67
C THR A 65 3.76 -7.27 13.00
N LYS A 66 4.81 -7.41 13.81
CA LYS A 66 6.17 -7.70 13.31
C LYS A 66 6.25 -8.95 12.44
N LYS A 67 5.35 -9.91 12.64
CA LYS A 67 5.29 -11.15 11.85
C LYS A 67 4.73 -10.87 10.46
N GLU A 68 3.66 -10.11 10.36
CA GLU A 68 3.06 -9.71 9.08
C GLU A 68 4.00 -8.84 8.27
N LEU A 69 4.67 -7.88 8.89
CA LEU A 69 5.63 -7.00 8.21
C LEU A 69 6.82 -7.74 7.58
N LYS A 70 7.12 -8.96 8.03
CA LYS A 70 8.12 -9.81 7.34
C LYS A 70 7.64 -10.32 5.99
N LEU A 71 6.33 -10.35 5.75
CA LEU A 71 5.70 -10.89 4.55
C LEU A 71 5.17 -9.79 3.61
N LEU A 72 5.01 -8.56 4.10
CA LEU A 72 4.35 -7.47 3.39
C LEU A 72 5.36 -6.40 2.95
N ASP A 73 5.47 -6.18 1.65
CA ASP A 73 6.06 -4.96 1.11
C ASP A 73 5.12 -3.77 1.33
N ARG A 74 5.64 -2.56 1.28
CA ARG A 74 4.87 -1.34 1.56
C ARG A 74 3.63 -1.17 0.68
N TYR A 75 3.72 -1.54 -0.60
CA TYR A 75 2.55 -1.48 -1.50
C TYR A 75 1.43 -2.43 -1.04
N ALA A 76 1.80 -3.63 -0.57
CA ALA A 76 0.83 -4.60 -0.04
C ALA A 76 0.21 -4.11 1.27
N GLN A 77 0.99 -3.47 2.14
CA GLN A 77 0.48 -2.84 3.36
C GLN A 77 -0.60 -1.80 3.04
N PHE A 78 -0.37 -0.94 2.07
CA PHE A 78 -1.35 0.06 1.65
C PHE A 78 -2.60 -0.56 1.01
N ALA A 79 -2.44 -1.61 0.23
CA ALA A 79 -3.56 -2.35 -0.33
C ALA A 79 -4.44 -2.98 0.75
N LEU A 80 -3.84 -3.61 1.76
CA LEU A 80 -4.57 -4.21 2.89
C LEU A 80 -5.31 -3.16 3.71
N ILE A 81 -4.67 -2.05 4.04
CA ILE A 81 -5.32 -0.95 4.77
C ILE A 81 -6.53 -0.41 4.00
N SER A 82 -6.37 -0.20 2.69
CA SER A 82 -7.47 0.30 1.86
C SER A 82 -8.61 -0.73 1.74
N ALA A 83 -8.29 -2.02 1.61
CA ALA A 83 -9.28 -3.09 1.56
C ALA A 83 -10.05 -3.20 2.88
N GLU A 84 -9.37 -3.17 4.01
CA GLU A 84 -10.00 -3.20 5.33
C GLU A 84 -10.96 -2.02 5.54
N GLN A 85 -10.54 -0.81 5.15
CA GLN A 85 -11.41 0.37 5.19
C GLN A 85 -12.66 0.18 4.32
N ALA A 86 -12.51 -0.32 3.09
CA ALA A 86 -13.63 -0.54 2.17
C ALA A 86 -14.60 -1.61 2.70
N ILE A 87 -14.10 -2.71 3.25
CA ILE A 87 -14.90 -3.77 3.87
C ILE A 87 -15.69 -3.21 5.06
N LYS A 88 -15.04 -2.41 5.90
CA LYS A 88 -15.66 -1.78 7.06
C LYS A 88 -16.72 -0.75 6.66
N ASP A 89 -16.44 0.08 5.66
CA ASP A 89 -17.37 1.07 5.13
C ASP A 89 -18.62 0.41 4.52
N ALA A 90 -18.43 -0.72 3.81
CA ALA A 90 -19.51 -1.53 3.28
C ALA A 90 -20.33 -2.29 4.35
N ASN A 91 -19.89 -2.32 5.61
CA ASN A 91 -20.40 -3.23 6.65
C ASN A 91 -20.46 -4.70 6.16
N LEU A 92 -19.47 -5.10 5.37
CA LEU A 92 -19.43 -6.43 4.77
C LEU A 92 -18.82 -7.44 5.75
N VAL A 93 -19.52 -8.54 5.95
CA VAL A 93 -19.03 -9.68 6.72
C VAL A 93 -18.91 -10.88 5.77
N PHE A 94 -17.74 -11.49 5.72
CA PHE A 94 -17.52 -12.71 4.94
C PHE A 94 -17.95 -13.93 5.72
N ASP A 95 -18.87 -14.70 5.13
CA ASP A 95 -19.38 -15.95 5.70
C ASP A 95 -19.58 -17.01 4.60
N ALA A 96 -20.11 -18.16 4.96
CA ALA A 96 -20.33 -19.28 4.05
C ALA A 96 -21.27 -18.96 2.88
N SER A 97 -22.11 -17.92 2.98
CA SER A 97 -23.07 -17.55 1.94
C SER A 97 -22.45 -16.68 0.84
N ASN A 98 -21.38 -15.94 1.13
CA ASN A 98 -20.82 -14.97 0.21
C ASN A 98 -19.32 -15.20 -0.12
N GLN A 99 -18.56 -15.87 0.74
CA GLN A 99 -17.10 -16.05 0.54
C GLN A 99 -16.74 -16.70 -0.79
N GLN A 100 -17.52 -17.67 -1.27
CA GLN A 100 -17.28 -18.34 -2.57
C GLN A 100 -17.66 -17.49 -3.78
N ARG A 101 -18.40 -16.40 -3.58
CA ARG A 101 -18.82 -15.44 -4.59
C ARG A 101 -18.02 -14.15 -4.55
N SER A 102 -17.08 -14.07 -3.61
CA SER A 102 -16.20 -12.92 -3.43
C SER A 102 -14.86 -13.14 -4.11
N SER A 103 -14.30 -12.10 -4.68
CA SER A 103 -12.98 -12.14 -5.29
C SER A 103 -12.25 -10.81 -5.07
N VAL A 104 -10.94 -10.89 -5.08
CA VAL A 104 -10.06 -9.71 -4.98
C VAL A 104 -9.43 -9.47 -6.34
N VAL A 105 -9.60 -8.27 -6.88
CA VAL A 105 -8.91 -7.80 -8.08
C VAL A 105 -8.03 -6.63 -7.67
N HIS A 106 -6.72 -6.79 -7.81
CA HIS A 106 -5.73 -5.80 -7.42
C HIS A 106 -4.81 -5.48 -8.59
N GLY A 107 -4.62 -4.19 -8.87
CA GLY A 107 -3.69 -3.70 -9.88
C GLY A 107 -2.49 -3.02 -9.24
N THR A 108 -1.30 -3.38 -9.68
CA THR A 108 -0.05 -2.69 -9.33
C THR A 108 0.88 -2.69 -10.53
N SER A 109 1.72 -1.64 -10.65
CA SER A 109 2.66 -1.53 -11.76
C SER A 109 3.84 -2.48 -11.61
N ILE A 110 4.47 -2.51 -10.42
CA ILE A 110 5.76 -3.19 -10.20
C ILE A 110 5.68 -4.21 -9.05
N GLY A 111 4.74 -4.04 -8.13
CA GLY A 111 4.70 -4.82 -6.89
C GLY A 111 5.68 -4.28 -5.85
N GLY A 112 6.47 -5.17 -5.24
CA GLY A 112 7.35 -4.87 -4.11
C GLY A 112 8.67 -4.21 -4.50
N GLN A 113 8.64 -3.02 -5.05
CA GLN A 113 9.83 -2.26 -5.47
C GLN A 113 10.81 -2.02 -4.32
N GLU A 114 10.31 -1.63 -3.15
CA GLU A 114 11.14 -1.39 -1.97
C GLU A 114 11.90 -2.66 -1.54
N THR A 115 11.23 -3.80 -1.59
CA THR A 115 11.85 -5.11 -1.31
C THR A 115 12.95 -5.46 -2.31
N ILE A 116 12.78 -5.15 -3.60
CA ILE A 116 13.80 -5.39 -4.65
C ILE A 116 15.01 -4.51 -4.40
N GLU A 117 14.81 -3.22 -4.17
CA GLU A 117 15.88 -2.26 -3.90
C GLU A 117 16.72 -2.67 -2.69
N HIS A 118 16.07 -3.01 -1.58
CA HIS A 118 16.76 -3.53 -0.39
C HIS A 118 17.53 -4.82 -0.67
N ALA A 119 16.95 -5.75 -1.42
CA ALA A 119 17.62 -7.00 -1.76
C ALA A 119 18.88 -6.78 -2.62
N TYR A 120 18.82 -5.85 -3.57
CA TYR A 120 19.97 -5.49 -4.40
C TYR A 120 21.05 -4.78 -3.59
N ALA A 121 20.70 -3.84 -2.74
CA ALA A 121 21.66 -3.19 -1.85
C ALA A 121 22.35 -4.22 -0.94
N GLU A 122 21.61 -5.17 -0.38
CA GLU A 122 22.19 -6.24 0.44
C GLU A 122 23.18 -7.12 -0.34
N LEU A 123 22.85 -7.50 -1.57
CA LEU A 123 23.71 -8.36 -2.38
C LEU A 123 24.94 -7.62 -2.93
N PHE A 124 24.74 -6.45 -3.52
CA PHE A 124 25.78 -5.80 -4.32
C PHE A 124 26.59 -4.75 -3.53
N GLU A 125 25.97 -4.06 -2.58
CA GLU A 125 26.66 -3.04 -1.80
C GLU A 125 27.22 -3.61 -0.48
N GLN A 126 26.45 -4.50 0.18
CA GLN A 126 26.85 -5.09 1.47
C GLN A 126 27.54 -6.46 1.30
N GLY A 127 27.65 -6.99 0.09
CA GLY A 127 28.33 -8.25 -0.20
C GLY A 127 27.68 -9.50 0.40
N LYS A 128 26.37 -9.45 0.71
CA LYS A 128 25.67 -10.64 1.21
C LYS A 128 25.59 -11.71 0.12
N SER A 129 25.74 -12.97 0.49
CA SER A 129 25.71 -14.10 -0.45
C SER A 129 24.30 -14.54 -0.86
N ARG A 130 23.26 -14.06 -0.18
CA ARG A 130 21.86 -14.44 -0.43
C ARG A 130 20.89 -13.40 0.10
N THR A 131 19.72 -13.32 -0.52
CA THR A 131 18.60 -12.51 -0.02
C THR A 131 17.77 -13.26 1.02
N HIS A 132 16.87 -12.54 1.69
CA HIS A 132 15.95 -13.14 2.64
C HIS A 132 14.97 -14.09 1.94
N PRO A 133 14.60 -15.26 2.52
CA PRO A 133 13.69 -16.23 1.89
C PRO A 133 12.33 -15.66 1.46
N PHE A 134 11.82 -14.67 2.18
CA PHE A 134 10.55 -13.99 1.86
C PHE A 134 10.69 -12.84 0.85
N THR A 135 11.87 -12.60 0.29
CA THR A 135 12.06 -11.56 -0.73
C THR A 135 11.13 -11.80 -1.93
N VAL A 136 11.14 -13.02 -2.48
CA VAL A 136 10.30 -13.33 -3.65
C VAL A 136 8.80 -13.21 -3.36
N PRO A 137 8.23 -13.84 -2.31
CA PRO A 137 6.82 -13.65 -1.96
C PRO A 137 6.42 -12.17 -1.78
N LYS A 138 7.27 -11.35 -1.16
CA LYS A 138 6.99 -9.92 -0.91
C LYS A 138 6.96 -9.09 -2.19
N LEU A 139 7.83 -9.38 -3.15
CA LEU A 139 7.97 -8.56 -4.35
C LEU A 139 6.88 -8.83 -5.40
N LEU A 140 6.23 -10.01 -5.35
CA LEU A 140 5.25 -10.40 -6.36
C LEU A 140 4.04 -9.45 -6.38
N PRO A 141 3.57 -9.01 -7.57
CA PRO A 141 2.35 -8.22 -7.70
C PRO A 141 1.10 -8.85 -7.05
N SER A 142 1.06 -10.18 -6.99
CA SER A 142 -0.02 -10.95 -6.36
C SER A 142 0.06 -11.03 -4.83
N SER A 143 1.14 -10.54 -4.22
CA SER A 143 1.31 -10.61 -2.76
C SER A 143 0.16 -9.90 -2.02
N ALA A 144 -0.23 -8.69 -2.45
CA ALA A 144 -1.36 -7.99 -1.84
C ALA A 144 -2.65 -8.80 -1.91
N THR A 145 -2.98 -9.36 -3.10
CA THR A 145 -4.19 -10.17 -3.30
C THR A 145 -4.22 -11.43 -2.44
N ALA A 146 -3.06 -12.01 -2.17
CA ALA A 146 -2.95 -13.22 -1.35
C ALA A 146 -3.13 -12.95 0.16
N HIS A 147 -3.09 -11.71 0.58
CA HIS A 147 -3.20 -11.30 1.98
C HIS A 147 -4.51 -10.56 2.29
N ILE A 148 -5.25 -10.07 1.29
CA ILE A 148 -6.59 -9.51 1.41
C ILE A 148 -7.62 -10.62 1.53
#